data_5ed3f1253131f5c1ea22db1fa8444d95
#
_entry.id   5ed3f1253131f5c1ea22db1fa8444d95
#
_cell.length_a   1.000
_cell.length_b   1.000
_cell.length_c   1.000
_cell.angle_alpha   90.00
_cell.angle_beta   90.00
_cell.angle_gamma   90.00
#
_symmetry.space_group_name_H-M   'P 1'
#
loop_
_entity.id
_entity.type
_entity.pdbx_description
1 polymer ?
#
loop_
_entity_poly.entity_id
_entity_poly.type
_entity_poly.pdbx_seq_one_letter_code
_entity_poly.pdbx_strand_id
1 'polypeptide(L)'
;MKRHKICKIILAILSVFLCVAFYELIGICITYKKQPAVSDAIIKETQNIMSVAGRENTERAVIIEKNSQALLERVRLIQNAKAEIILSTFAFKSDESGKLILGALHDAADRGVHVRILVDGMESWIDMEGNPYFYGLSSHENVEIKLYNKANPLKPWKTMGRMHDKYLIADGKIYILGGRNTYNYFLGDFPGHKNFDRDVLVVCDEPQKDNSVNQLWNYFETIWEQEDCRYFHNSKKLADRQSVKKAVLELQEGYQQYFDDNKERLCDTDYADEPITDRSSSIRILFPWYE
;
A
#
# COMPACT_ATOMS: atom_id res chain seq x y z
N MET A 1 48.90 2.78 29.32
CA MET A 1 47.89 1.77 29.67
C MET A 1 46.46 2.11 29.23
N LYS A 2 45.90 3.30 29.47
CA LYS A 2 44.51 3.64 29.03
C LYS A 2 44.28 3.58 27.51
N ARG A 3 45.19 4.08 26.69
CA ARG A 3 45.08 4.08 25.23
C ARG A 3 44.98 2.68 24.61
N HIS A 4 45.76 1.71 25.10
CA HIS A 4 45.71 0.32 24.65
C HIS A 4 44.40 -0.38 25.01
N LYS A 5 43.77 -0.07 26.15
CA LYS A 5 42.47 -0.59 26.51
C LYS A 5 41.36 -0.04 25.58
N ILE A 6 41.41 1.23 25.25
CA ILE A 6 40.44 1.87 24.34
C ILE A 6 40.55 1.27 22.94
N CYS A 7 41.78 1.11 22.40
CA CYS A 7 41.96 0.45 21.12
C CYS A 7 41.42 -0.99 21.08
N LYS A 8 41.60 -1.77 22.13
CA LYS A 8 41.03 -3.13 22.20
C LYS A 8 39.50 -3.14 22.22
N ILE A 9 38.89 -2.19 22.93
CA ILE A 9 37.44 -2.05 22.98
C ILE A 9 36.89 -1.67 21.57
N ILE A 10 37.53 -0.69 20.92
CA ILE A 10 37.14 -0.28 19.55
C ILE A 10 37.27 -1.45 18.56
N LEU A 11 38.38 -2.19 18.62
CA LEU A 11 38.59 -3.37 17.79
C LEU A 11 37.52 -4.46 18.05
N ALA A 12 37.17 -4.71 19.29
CA ALA A 12 36.12 -5.67 19.65
C ALA A 12 34.76 -5.22 19.11
N ILE A 13 34.39 -3.94 19.21
CA ILE A 13 33.15 -3.40 18.65
C ILE A 13 33.13 -3.53 17.12
N LEU A 14 34.24 -3.18 16.46
CA LEU A 14 34.38 -3.32 15.01
C LEU A 14 34.28 -4.78 14.57
N SER A 15 34.88 -5.73 15.30
CA SER A 15 34.76 -7.16 15.01
C SER A 15 33.33 -7.66 15.14
N VAL A 16 32.61 -7.27 16.17
CA VAL A 16 31.18 -7.62 16.33
C VAL A 16 30.36 -7.06 15.16
N PHE A 17 30.58 -5.78 14.82
CA PHE A 17 29.89 -5.15 13.70
C PHE A 17 30.14 -5.88 12.37
N LEU A 18 31.40 -6.24 12.09
CA LEU A 18 31.76 -7.00 10.89
C LEU A 18 31.13 -8.41 10.88
N CYS A 19 31.08 -9.09 12.03
CA CYS A 19 30.41 -10.40 12.12
C CYS A 19 28.92 -10.30 11.83
N VAL A 20 28.24 -9.26 12.35
CA VAL A 20 26.82 -9.02 12.08
C VAL A 20 26.62 -8.69 10.61
N ALA A 21 27.41 -7.77 10.04
CA ALA A 21 27.31 -7.41 8.62
C ALA A 21 27.54 -8.63 7.70
N PHE A 22 28.48 -9.51 8.05
CA PHE A 22 28.75 -10.72 7.29
C PHE A 22 27.62 -11.74 7.40
N TYR A 23 27.01 -11.88 8.58
CA TYR A 23 25.82 -12.72 8.79
C TYR A 23 24.63 -12.25 7.94
N GLU A 24 24.34 -10.94 7.94
CA GLU A 24 23.29 -10.34 7.11
C GLU A 24 23.55 -10.58 5.62
N LEU A 25 24.78 -10.32 5.16
CA LEU A 25 25.15 -10.51 3.76
C LEU A 25 24.99 -11.97 3.31
N ILE A 26 25.44 -12.93 4.11
CA ILE A 26 25.27 -14.36 3.80
C ILE A 26 23.79 -14.72 3.74
N GLY A 27 22.98 -14.25 4.69
CA GLY A 27 21.54 -14.49 4.72
C GLY A 27 20.85 -14.02 3.43
N ILE A 28 21.15 -12.81 3.00
CA ILE A 28 20.63 -12.22 1.74
C ILE A 28 21.08 -13.06 0.52
N CYS A 29 22.37 -13.42 0.45
CA CYS A 29 22.89 -14.22 -0.66
C CYS A 29 22.26 -15.60 -0.77
N ILE A 30 21.95 -16.24 0.35
CA ILE A 30 21.28 -17.55 0.37
C ILE A 30 19.88 -17.42 -0.21
N THR A 31 19.13 -16.41 0.21
CA THR A 31 17.77 -16.16 -0.29
C THR A 31 17.77 -15.90 -1.79
N TYR A 32 18.71 -15.06 -2.27
CA TYR A 32 18.82 -14.75 -3.70
C TYR A 32 19.09 -15.99 -4.55
N LYS A 33 19.90 -16.93 -4.06
CA LYS A 33 20.22 -18.18 -4.78
C LYS A 33 19.11 -19.22 -4.74
N LYS A 34 18.18 -19.14 -3.78
CA LYS A 34 17.11 -20.12 -3.56
C LYS A 34 15.76 -19.67 -4.08
N GLN A 35 15.70 -18.71 -5.01
CA GLN A 35 14.44 -18.30 -5.60
C GLN A 35 13.78 -19.48 -6.32
N PRO A 36 12.50 -19.79 -6.04
CA PRO A 36 11.79 -20.82 -6.74
C PRO A 36 11.64 -20.47 -8.23
N ALA A 37 11.79 -21.46 -9.10
CA ALA A 37 11.45 -21.30 -10.50
C ALA A 37 9.93 -21.17 -10.65
N VAL A 38 9.48 -20.37 -11.63
CA VAL A 38 8.05 -20.32 -11.99
C VAL A 38 7.61 -21.70 -12.44
N SER A 39 6.56 -22.25 -11.82
CA SER A 39 6.09 -23.58 -12.16
C SER A 39 5.43 -23.63 -13.54
N ASP A 40 5.51 -24.76 -14.24
CA ASP A 40 4.83 -24.97 -15.51
C ASP A 40 3.30 -24.83 -15.37
N ALA A 41 2.75 -25.11 -14.20
CA ALA A 41 1.34 -24.93 -13.89
C ALA A 41 0.94 -23.44 -13.98
N ILE A 42 1.74 -22.56 -13.37
CA ILE A 42 1.52 -21.11 -13.42
C ILE A 42 1.64 -20.58 -14.86
N ILE A 43 2.65 -21.04 -15.61
CA ILE A 43 2.85 -20.65 -17.01
C ILE A 43 1.63 -21.03 -17.83
N LYS A 44 1.14 -22.27 -17.68
CA LYS A 44 -0.03 -22.77 -18.40
C LYS A 44 -1.31 -22.05 -18.02
N GLU A 45 -1.51 -21.76 -16.74
CA GLU A 45 -2.65 -20.98 -16.25
C GLU A 45 -2.64 -19.55 -16.81
N THR A 46 -1.48 -18.88 -16.79
CA THR A 46 -1.30 -17.55 -17.39
C THR A 46 -1.62 -17.55 -18.88
N GLN A 47 -1.14 -18.55 -19.62
CA GLN A 47 -1.46 -18.72 -21.06
C GLN A 47 -2.95 -18.94 -21.30
N ASN A 48 -3.61 -19.75 -20.48
CA ASN A 48 -5.06 -19.98 -20.56
C ASN A 48 -5.87 -18.70 -20.29
N ILE A 49 -5.46 -17.91 -19.30
CA ILE A 49 -6.12 -16.63 -18.97
C ILE A 49 -6.00 -15.65 -20.12
N MET A 50 -4.84 -15.55 -20.75
CA MET A 50 -4.63 -14.66 -21.91
C MET A 50 -5.38 -15.09 -23.17
N SER A 51 -5.78 -16.36 -23.26
CA SER A 51 -6.49 -16.91 -24.43
C SER A 51 -8.02 -16.79 -24.38
N VAL A 52 -8.60 -16.34 -23.26
CA VAL A 52 -10.06 -16.26 -23.08
C VAL A 52 -10.58 -14.95 -23.66
N ALA A 53 -10.98 -14.97 -24.93
CA ALA A 53 -11.77 -13.90 -25.53
C ALA A 53 -13.27 -14.21 -25.39
N GLY A 54 -14.11 -13.17 -25.15
CA GLY A 54 -15.56 -13.27 -25.39
C GLY A 54 -16.43 -13.63 -24.18
N ARG A 55 -16.02 -13.35 -22.93
CA ARG A 55 -16.98 -13.35 -21.81
C ARG A 55 -17.62 -11.97 -21.67
N GLU A 56 -18.93 -11.94 -21.42
CA GLU A 56 -19.60 -10.71 -20.99
C GLU A 56 -18.92 -10.19 -19.73
N ASN A 57 -18.55 -8.92 -19.75
CA ASN A 57 -17.88 -8.25 -18.64
C ASN A 57 -18.71 -7.05 -18.19
N THR A 58 -18.88 -6.93 -16.88
CA THR A 58 -19.56 -5.81 -16.22
C THR A 58 -18.57 -4.78 -15.68
N GLU A 59 -17.29 -4.90 -16.05
CA GLU A 59 -16.22 -4.01 -15.55
C GLU A 59 -15.82 -3.00 -16.62
N ARG A 60 -15.59 -1.78 -16.19
CA ARG A 60 -15.09 -0.67 -17.01
C ARG A 60 -13.74 -0.23 -16.48
N ALA A 61 -12.81 0.11 -17.35
CA ALA A 61 -11.48 0.53 -16.93
C ALA A 61 -11.06 1.84 -17.59
N VAL A 62 -10.29 2.64 -16.85
CA VAL A 62 -9.65 3.86 -17.34
C VAL A 62 -8.19 3.91 -16.90
N ILE A 63 -7.30 4.39 -17.77
CA ILE A 63 -5.88 4.58 -17.44
C ILE A 63 -5.69 5.98 -16.87
N ILE A 64 -5.03 6.05 -15.71
CA ILE A 64 -4.66 7.29 -15.04
C ILE A 64 -3.19 7.59 -15.38
N GLU A 65 -2.97 8.64 -16.19
CA GLU A 65 -1.64 9.04 -16.64
C GLU A 65 -0.98 10.07 -15.71
N LYS A 66 -1.73 11.09 -15.27
CA LYS A 66 -1.19 12.21 -14.51
C LYS A 66 -1.11 11.92 -13.01
N ASN A 67 -0.04 12.36 -12.35
CA ASN A 67 0.12 12.21 -10.90
C ASN A 67 -0.93 13.01 -10.09
N SER A 68 -1.34 14.19 -10.55
CA SER A 68 -2.44 14.96 -9.95
C SER A 68 -3.77 14.21 -10.02
N GLN A 69 -4.10 13.63 -11.17
CA GLN A 69 -5.29 12.81 -11.32
C GLN A 69 -5.21 11.54 -10.46
N ALA A 70 -4.03 10.92 -10.35
CA ALA A 70 -3.83 9.73 -9.53
C ALA A 70 -4.07 10.00 -8.03
N LEU A 71 -3.72 11.19 -7.53
CA LEU A 71 -4.05 11.62 -6.18
C LEU A 71 -5.56 11.88 -6.05
N LEU A 72 -6.13 12.65 -6.97
CA LEU A 72 -7.54 13.04 -6.96
C LEU A 72 -8.46 11.82 -6.96
N GLU A 73 -8.24 10.86 -7.85
CA GLU A 73 -9.06 9.64 -7.94
C GLU A 73 -8.92 8.73 -6.71
N ARG A 74 -7.74 8.66 -6.09
CA ARG A 74 -7.59 7.94 -4.80
C ARG A 74 -8.40 8.59 -3.69
N VAL A 75 -8.32 9.92 -3.56
CA VAL A 75 -9.12 10.67 -2.57
C VAL A 75 -10.62 10.53 -2.88
N ARG A 76 -11.01 10.56 -4.18
CA ARG A 76 -12.40 10.37 -4.61
C ARG A 76 -12.94 9.00 -4.21
N LEU A 77 -12.17 7.92 -4.42
CA LEU A 77 -12.57 6.58 -4.00
C LEU A 77 -12.74 6.50 -2.49
N ILE A 78 -11.79 7.04 -1.72
CA ILE A 78 -11.83 7.04 -0.26
C ILE A 78 -13.03 7.86 0.25
N GLN A 79 -13.28 9.04 -0.35
CA GLN A 79 -14.40 9.90 0.02
C GLN A 79 -15.77 9.23 -0.18
N ASN A 80 -15.93 8.46 -1.25
CA ASN A 80 -17.22 7.86 -1.61
C ASN A 80 -17.41 6.46 -1.03
N ALA A 81 -16.41 5.87 -0.40
CA ALA A 81 -16.53 4.57 0.26
C ALA A 81 -17.53 4.61 1.42
N LYS A 82 -18.33 3.54 1.55
CA LYS A 82 -19.41 3.42 2.55
C LYS A 82 -19.23 2.28 3.53
N ALA A 83 -18.49 1.24 3.15
CA ALA A 83 -18.34 0.04 3.97
C ALA A 83 -16.88 -0.27 4.25
N GLU A 84 -16.04 -0.37 3.22
CA GLU A 84 -14.66 -0.83 3.37
C GLU A 84 -13.71 -0.14 2.41
N ILE A 85 -12.50 0.14 2.91
CA ILE A 85 -11.35 0.55 2.12
C ILE A 85 -10.19 -0.40 2.39
N ILE A 86 -9.57 -0.90 1.33
CA ILE A 86 -8.32 -1.65 1.37
C ILE A 86 -7.26 -0.83 0.64
N LEU A 87 -6.17 -0.52 1.31
CA LEU A 87 -5.00 0.12 0.70
C LEU A 87 -3.77 -0.77 0.88
N SER A 88 -3.21 -1.26 -0.21
CA SER A 88 -1.89 -1.91 -0.22
C SER A 88 -0.90 -1.00 -0.93
N THR A 89 0.25 -0.73 -0.30
CA THR A 89 1.28 0.13 -0.88
C THR A 89 2.66 -0.25 -0.38
N PHE A 90 3.65 -0.27 -1.28
CA PHE A 90 5.02 -0.57 -0.88
C PHE A 90 5.61 0.49 0.05
N ALA A 91 5.45 1.77 -0.29
CA ALA A 91 5.91 2.90 0.52
C ALA A 91 4.78 3.91 0.74
N PHE A 92 4.64 4.35 1.99
CA PHE A 92 3.68 5.36 2.43
C PHE A 92 4.39 6.39 3.29
N LYS A 93 4.47 7.65 2.82
CA LYS A 93 5.11 8.75 3.55
C LYS A 93 4.09 9.76 4.02
N SER A 94 4.47 10.60 4.97
CA SER A 94 3.65 11.72 5.47
C SER A 94 4.08 13.07 4.88
N ASP A 95 4.40 13.07 3.57
CA ASP A 95 4.54 14.30 2.80
C ASP A 95 3.16 14.86 2.39
N GLU A 96 3.10 15.88 1.55
CA GLU A 96 1.85 16.57 1.23
C GLU A 96 0.78 15.62 0.68
N SER A 97 1.11 14.80 -0.33
CA SER A 97 0.14 13.84 -0.90
C SER A 97 -0.19 12.71 0.08
N GLY A 98 0.81 12.24 0.82
CA GLY A 98 0.59 11.21 1.82
C GLY A 98 -0.29 11.69 2.98
N LYS A 99 -0.13 12.94 3.45
CA LYS A 99 -1.02 13.54 4.45
C LYS A 99 -2.45 13.68 3.95
N LEU A 100 -2.66 14.03 2.68
CA LEU A 100 -4.01 14.08 2.09
C LEU A 100 -4.67 12.69 2.08
N ILE A 101 -3.94 11.65 1.72
CA ILE A 101 -4.46 10.28 1.77
C ILE A 101 -4.72 9.86 3.24
N LEU A 102 -3.80 10.15 4.17
CA LEU A 102 -3.99 9.86 5.60
C LEU A 102 -5.22 10.57 6.17
N GLY A 103 -5.43 11.85 5.80
CA GLY A 103 -6.59 12.63 6.21
C GLY A 103 -7.89 12.10 5.64
N ALA A 104 -7.91 11.74 4.36
CA ALA A 104 -9.07 11.12 3.72
C ALA A 104 -9.44 9.77 4.35
N LEU A 105 -8.44 8.93 4.66
CA LEU A 105 -8.64 7.64 5.34
C LEU A 105 -9.15 7.81 6.77
N HIS A 106 -8.67 8.84 7.49
CA HIS A 106 -9.15 9.16 8.83
C HIS A 106 -10.61 9.61 8.79
N ASP A 107 -10.97 10.52 7.86
CA ASP A 107 -12.34 10.96 7.65
C ASP A 107 -13.27 9.79 7.27
N ALA A 108 -12.83 8.89 6.39
CA ALA A 108 -13.60 7.68 6.07
C ALA A 108 -13.84 6.80 7.32
N ALA A 109 -12.81 6.63 8.15
CA ALA A 109 -12.93 5.89 9.40
C ALA A 109 -13.89 6.57 10.39
N ASP A 110 -13.87 7.92 10.50
CA ASP A 110 -14.82 8.72 11.29
C ASP A 110 -16.28 8.53 10.79
N ARG A 111 -16.48 8.33 9.48
CA ARG A 111 -17.79 7.98 8.89
C ARG A 111 -18.22 6.54 9.15
N GLY A 112 -17.40 5.71 9.80
CA GLY A 112 -17.68 4.31 10.11
C GLY A 112 -17.21 3.32 9.03
N VAL A 113 -16.44 3.76 8.03
CA VAL A 113 -15.86 2.88 7.01
C VAL A 113 -14.72 2.07 7.63
N HIS A 114 -14.70 0.76 7.40
CA HIS A 114 -13.60 -0.11 7.83
C HIS A 114 -12.38 0.07 6.92
N VAL A 115 -11.26 0.50 7.46
CA VAL A 115 -10.04 0.80 6.71
C VAL A 115 -8.96 -0.22 7.03
N ARG A 116 -8.51 -0.96 6.02
CA ARG A 116 -7.41 -1.92 6.13
C ARG A 116 -6.24 -1.49 5.27
N ILE A 117 -5.06 -1.37 5.88
CA ILE A 117 -3.86 -0.89 5.20
C ILE A 117 -2.74 -1.91 5.34
N LEU A 118 -2.13 -2.30 4.23
CA LEU A 118 -0.96 -3.17 4.18
C LEU A 118 0.23 -2.43 3.59
N VAL A 119 1.33 -2.37 4.34
CA VAL A 119 2.57 -1.69 3.92
C VAL A 119 3.76 -2.63 4.06
N ASP A 120 4.75 -2.50 3.19
CA ASP A 120 6.00 -3.23 3.31
C ASP A 120 6.71 -2.94 4.64
N GLY A 121 7.17 -3.98 5.32
CA GLY A 121 7.69 -3.85 6.68
C GLY A 121 9.03 -3.13 6.80
N MET A 122 9.85 -3.09 5.75
CA MET A 122 11.10 -2.33 5.75
C MET A 122 10.84 -0.84 5.48
N GLU A 123 10.02 -0.53 4.47
CA GLU A 123 9.64 0.86 4.15
C GLU A 123 8.88 1.50 5.33
N SER A 124 7.99 0.77 5.98
CA SER A 124 7.26 1.26 7.14
C SER A 124 8.17 1.57 8.33
N TRP A 125 9.24 0.82 8.51
CA TRP A 125 10.21 1.12 9.58
C TRP A 125 10.92 2.46 9.35
N ILE A 126 11.17 2.81 8.09
CA ILE A 126 11.84 4.07 7.72
C ILE A 126 10.88 5.26 7.84
N ASP A 127 9.65 5.13 7.33
CA ASP A 127 8.75 6.26 7.09
C ASP A 127 7.62 6.39 8.14
N MET A 128 7.21 5.27 8.78
CA MET A 128 6.04 5.24 9.65
C MET A 128 6.38 5.10 11.14
N GLU A 129 7.49 4.42 11.48
CA GLU A 129 7.85 4.20 12.88
C GLU A 129 8.22 5.53 13.55
N GLY A 130 7.64 5.82 14.71
CA GLY A 130 7.82 7.10 15.41
C GLY A 130 7.01 8.28 14.83
N ASN A 131 6.30 8.09 13.74
CA ASN A 131 5.61 9.16 13.03
C ASN A 131 4.19 9.38 13.58
N PRO A 132 3.86 10.57 14.13
CA PRO A 132 2.59 10.83 14.80
C PRO A 132 1.36 10.77 13.86
N TYR A 133 1.51 11.04 12.57
CA TYR A 133 0.40 10.95 11.61
C TYR A 133 -0.08 9.51 11.43
N PHE A 134 0.85 8.55 11.29
CA PHE A 134 0.51 7.13 11.21
C PHE A 134 0.00 6.58 12.53
N TYR A 135 0.52 7.06 13.66
CA TYR A 135 0.00 6.68 14.98
C TYR A 135 -1.41 7.21 15.21
N GLY A 136 -1.75 8.38 14.68
CA GLY A 136 -3.10 8.93 14.71
C GLY A 136 -4.07 8.02 13.97
N LEU A 137 -3.77 7.71 12.71
CA LEU A 137 -4.63 6.84 11.91
C LEU A 137 -4.74 5.42 12.48
N SER A 138 -3.61 4.78 12.86
CA SER A 138 -3.61 3.40 13.38
C SER A 138 -4.27 3.25 14.75
N SER A 139 -4.51 4.34 15.46
CA SER A 139 -5.19 4.32 16.77
C SER A 139 -6.71 4.46 16.65
N HIS A 140 -7.23 4.70 15.46
CA HIS A 140 -8.67 4.78 15.18
C HIS A 140 -9.30 3.38 15.23
N GLU A 141 -10.50 3.25 15.83
CA GLU A 141 -11.16 1.95 16.04
C GLU A 141 -11.57 1.24 14.73
N ASN A 142 -11.84 2.00 13.68
CA ASN A 142 -12.20 1.48 12.35
C ASN A 142 -11.00 1.29 11.42
N VAL A 143 -9.76 1.36 11.94
CA VAL A 143 -8.54 1.26 11.14
C VAL A 143 -7.66 0.12 11.60
N GLU A 144 -7.25 -0.71 10.66
CA GLU A 144 -6.25 -1.76 10.85
C GLU A 144 -5.08 -1.56 9.89
N ILE A 145 -3.88 -1.46 10.43
CA ILE A 145 -2.65 -1.39 9.63
C ILE A 145 -1.81 -2.61 9.93
N LYS A 146 -1.45 -3.39 8.90
CA LYS A 146 -0.47 -4.47 9.00
C LYS A 146 0.78 -4.15 8.18
N LEU A 147 1.90 -4.67 8.64
CA LEU A 147 3.21 -4.59 8.01
C LEU A 147 3.59 -5.97 7.49
N TYR A 148 3.86 -6.05 6.19
CA TYR A 148 4.33 -7.28 5.57
C TYR A 148 5.83 -7.49 5.84
N ASN A 149 6.19 -8.62 6.44
CA ASN A 149 7.57 -9.04 6.66
C ASN A 149 8.44 -7.96 7.33
N LYS A 150 8.03 -7.53 8.52
CA LYS A 150 8.77 -6.54 9.31
C LYS A 150 10.24 -6.96 9.46
N ALA A 151 11.16 -6.01 9.25
CA ALA A 151 12.60 -6.25 9.36
C ALA A 151 12.98 -6.99 10.66
N ASN A 152 13.70 -8.09 10.52
CA ASN A 152 14.17 -8.90 11.62
C ASN A 152 15.67 -9.23 11.44
N PRO A 153 16.56 -8.55 12.18
CA PRO A 153 18.02 -8.78 12.09
C PRO A 153 18.45 -10.23 12.41
N LEU A 154 17.61 -10.98 13.14
CA LEU A 154 17.90 -12.40 13.44
C LEU A 154 17.52 -13.35 12.28
N LYS A 155 16.80 -12.85 11.27
CA LYS A 155 16.34 -13.61 10.11
C LYS A 155 16.66 -12.89 8.80
N PRO A 156 17.95 -12.61 8.49
CA PRO A 156 18.35 -11.81 7.34
C PRO A 156 17.90 -12.42 6.00
N TRP A 157 17.72 -13.73 5.94
CA TRP A 157 17.19 -14.44 4.77
C TRP A 157 15.75 -14.07 4.41
N LYS A 158 14.98 -13.46 5.34
CA LYS A 158 13.64 -12.95 5.07
C LYS A 158 13.64 -11.52 4.49
N THR A 159 14.75 -10.80 4.57
CA THR A 159 14.84 -9.38 4.18
C THR A 159 14.48 -9.13 2.71
N MET A 160 14.72 -10.11 1.82
CA MET A 160 14.41 -10.01 0.39
C MET A 160 12.93 -10.29 0.07
N GLY A 161 12.18 -10.86 1.00
CA GLY A 161 10.73 -11.05 0.85
C GLY A 161 10.00 -9.74 1.06
N ARG A 162 9.86 -8.94 0.00
CA ARG A 162 9.26 -7.59 0.02
C ARG A 162 7.89 -7.61 -0.66
N MET A 163 6.92 -6.96 -0.05
CA MET A 163 5.63 -6.70 -0.67
C MET A 163 5.76 -5.45 -1.55
N HIS A 164 5.49 -5.58 -2.85
CA HIS A 164 5.66 -4.47 -3.79
C HIS A 164 4.34 -4.03 -4.47
N ASP A 165 3.23 -4.43 -3.91
CA ASP A 165 1.88 -4.12 -4.40
C ASP A 165 1.50 -2.66 -4.19
N LYS A 166 0.66 -2.14 -5.09
CA LYS A 166 0.12 -0.79 -5.00
C LYS A 166 -1.29 -0.77 -5.56
N TYR A 167 -2.28 -0.88 -4.69
CA TYR A 167 -3.69 -0.80 -5.05
C TYR A 167 -4.54 -0.22 -3.93
N LEU A 168 -5.68 0.30 -4.31
CA LEU A 168 -6.75 0.80 -3.44
C LEU A 168 -8.06 0.19 -3.90
N ILE A 169 -8.80 -0.45 -3.00
CA ILE A 169 -10.13 -1.01 -3.26
C ILE A 169 -11.14 -0.28 -2.38
N ALA A 170 -12.29 0.09 -2.94
CA ALA A 170 -13.42 0.65 -2.21
C ALA A 170 -14.67 -0.22 -2.39
N ASP A 171 -15.27 -0.63 -1.29
CA ASP A 171 -16.55 -1.36 -1.18
C ASP A 171 -16.64 -2.64 -2.02
N GLY A 172 -15.52 -3.23 -2.42
CA GLY A 172 -15.49 -4.39 -3.30
C GLY A 172 -16.10 -4.14 -4.70
N LYS A 173 -16.13 -2.87 -5.16
CA LYS A 173 -16.74 -2.45 -6.43
C LYS A 173 -15.79 -1.68 -7.33
N ILE A 174 -14.90 -0.91 -6.75
CA ILE A 174 -14.00 -0.02 -7.49
C ILE A 174 -12.60 -0.23 -6.95
N TYR A 175 -11.61 -0.25 -7.85
CA TYR A 175 -10.23 -0.26 -7.42
C TYR A 175 -9.32 0.55 -8.34
N ILE A 176 -8.21 1.00 -7.79
CA ILE A 176 -7.06 1.52 -8.53
C ILE A 176 -5.90 0.55 -8.32
N LEU A 177 -5.27 0.12 -9.40
CA LEU A 177 -4.07 -0.75 -9.37
C LEU A 177 -3.02 -0.17 -10.30
N GLY A 178 -1.76 -0.13 -9.86
CA GLY A 178 -0.68 0.37 -10.72
C GLY A 178 0.69 0.39 -10.07
N GLY A 179 1.56 1.27 -10.53
CA GLY A 179 2.94 1.37 -10.05
C GLY A 179 3.18 2.45 -8.99
N ARG A 180 2.19 3.32 -8.70
CA ARG A 180 2.37 4.48 -7.83
C ARG A 180 2.31 4.15 -6.35
N ASN A 181 3.39 4.48 -5.63
CA ASN A 181 3.41 4.51 -4.16
C ASN A 181 2.67 5.73 -3.61
N THR A 182 2.43 5.75 -2.30
CA THR A 182 1.62 6.77 -1.62
C THR A 182 2.51 7.88 -1.04
N TYR A 183 3.09 8.71 -1.92
CA TYR A 183 3.86 9.91 -1.57
C TYR A 183 4.12 10.82 -2.79
N ASN A 184 4.62 12.05 -2.58
CA ASN A 184 4.77 13.12 -3.57
C ASN A 184 5.51 12.75 -4.85
N TYR A 185 6.45 11.83 -4.79
CA TYR A 185 7.21 11.37 -5.96
C TYR A 185 6.30 10.79 -7.05
N PHE A 186 5.17 10.20 -6.65
CA PHE A 186 4.22 9.52 -7.53
C PHE A 186 2.84 10.20 -7.61
N LEU A 187 2.46 10.99 -6.60
CA LEU A 187 1.12 11.54 -6.48
C LEU A 187 1.14 13.07 -6.39
N GLY A 188 0.14 13.71 -7.02
CA GLY A 188 -0.03 15.15 -6.99
C GLY A 188 1.03 15.92 -7.79
N ASP A 189 0.86 17.24 -7.82
CA ASP A 189 1.76 18.17 -8.52
C ASP A 189 2.61 19.00 -7.55
N PHE A 190 2.89 18.46 -6.35
CA PHE A 190 3.72 19.12 -5.36
C PHE A 190 5.16 19.30 -5.85
N PRO A 191 5.89 20.33 -5.39
CA PRO A 191 7.26 20.58 -5.80
C PRO A 191 8.18 19.38 -5.54
N GLY A 192 9.20 19.23 -6.38
CA GLY A 192 10.21 18.18 -6.26
C GLY A 192 10.30 17.26 -7.46
N HIS A 193 11.19 16.28 -7.36
CA HIS A 193 11.36 15.28 -8.42
C HIS A 193 10.13 14.35 -8.50
N LYS A 194 9.68 14.06 -9.72
CA LYS A 194 8.50 13.23 -9.98
C LYS A 194 8.86 12.00 -10.79
N ASN A 195 8.23 10.89 -10.46
CA ASN A 195 8.15 9.73 -11.32
C ASN A 195 6.75 9.67 -11.97
N PHE A 196 6.74 9.38 -13.25
CA PHE A 196 5.50 9.21 -14.01
C PHE A 196 5.29 7.73 -14.22
N ASP A 197 4.19 7.25 -13.68
CA ASP A 197 3.76 5.87 -13.77
C ASP A 197 2.31 5.83 -14.25
N ARG A 198 1.77 4.64 -14.45
CA ARG A 198 0.38 4.44 -14.86
C ARG A 198 -0.36 3.64 -13.81
N ASP A 199 -1.61 4.03 -13.59
CA ASP A 199 -2.56 3.22 -12.85
C ASP A 199 -3.76 2.93 -13.73
N VAL A 200 -4.45 1.87 -13.43
CA VAL A 200 -5.78 1.58 -13.97
C VAL A 200 -6.80 1.74 -12.85
N LEU A 201 -7.85 2.52 -13.12
CA LEU A 201 -9.05 2.57 -12.30
C LEU A 201 -10.05 1.62 -12.94
N VAL A 202 -10.61 0.71 -12.16
CA VAL A 202 -11.63 -0.24 -12.63
C VAL A 202 -12.88 -0.09 -11.79
N VAL A 203 -14.01 -0.01 -12.47
CA VAL A 203 -15.34 0.07 -11.88
C VAL A 203 -16.12 -1.18 -12.25
N CYS A 204 -16.66 -1.86 -11.26
CA CYS A 204 -17.53 -3.00 -11.42
C CYS A 204 -18.96 -2.62 -11.04
N ASP A 205 -19.82 -2.44 -12.04
CA ASP A 205 -21.22 -2.05 -11.81
C ASP A 205 -22.01 -3.15 -11.10
N GLU A 206 -21.74 -4.41 -11.47
CA GLU A 206 -22.39 -5.59 -10.89
C GLU A 206 -21.34 -6.61 -10.43
N PRO A 207 -20.91 -6.57 -9.16
CA PRO A 207 -19.90 -7.49 -8.66
C PRO A 207 -20.33 -8.95 -8.80
N GLN A 208 -19.57 -9.71 -9.56
CA GLN A 208 -19.74 -11.16 -9.76
C GLN A 208 -18.50 -11.89 -9.22
N LYS A 209 -18.65 -13.17 -8.86
CA LYS A 209 -17.57 -13.94 -8.25
C LYS A 209 -16.26 -13.94 -9.05
N ASP A 210 -16.35 -13.90 -10.37
CA ASP A 210 -15.21 -13.99 -11.28
C ASP A 210 -14.66 -12.62 -11.74
N ASN A 211 -15.17 -11.51 -11.22
CA ASN A 211 -14.71 -10.18 -11.56
C ASN A 211 -13.32 -9.90 -10.99
N SER A 212 -12.59 -8.99 -11.66
CA SER A 212 -11.23 -8.63 -11.27
C SER A 212 -11.16 -8.00 -9.87
N VAL A 213 -12.20 -7.25 -9.47
CA VAL A 213 -12.28 -6.67 -8.12
C VAL A 213 -12.31 -7.75 -7.04
N ASN A 214 -13.06 -8.84 -7.26
CA ASN A 214 -13.11 -9.96 -6.32
C ASN A 214 -11.81 -10.78 -6.31
N GLN A 215 -11.16 -10.90 -7.47
CA GLN A 215 -9.84 -11.52 -7.55
C GLN A 215 -8.81 -10.72 -6.73
N LEU A 216 -8.78 -9.40 -6.88
CA LEU A 216 -7.88 -8.52 -6.12
C LEU A 216 -8.18 -8.54 -4.63
N TRP A 217 -9.45 -8.55 -4.26
CA TRP A 217 -9.87 -8.65 -2.86
C TRP A 217 -9.44 -9.97 -2.24
N ASN A 218 -9.65 -11.11 -2.90
CA ASN A 218 -9.22 -12.44 -2.43
C ASN A 218 -7.69 -12.54 -2.32
N TYR A 219 -6.96 -11.93 -3.26
CA TYR A 219 -5.51 -11.83 -3.19
C TYR A 219 -5.07 -11.07 -1.94
N PHE A 220 -5.68 -9.90 -1.67
CA PHE A 220 -5.41 -9.15 -0.45
C PHE A 220 -5.64 -10.00 0.80
N GLU A 221 -6.78 -10.69 0.92
CA GLU A 221 -7.07 -11.56 2.07
C GLU A 221 -6.00 -12.64 2.25
N THR A 222 -5.57 -13.25 1.14
CA THR A 222 -4.52 -14.28 1.17
C THR A 222 -3.21 -13.72 1.74
N ILE A 223 -2.83 -12.50 1.38
CA ILE A 223 -1.61 -11.86 1.91
C ILE A 223 -1.84 -11.37 3.34
N TRP A 224 -3.01 -10.76 3.61
CA TRP A 224 -3.36 -10.21 4.92
C TRP A 224 -3.31 -11.25 6.05
N GLU A 225 -3.71 -12.48 5.77
CA GLU A 225 -3.73 -13.58 6.75
C GLU A 225 -2.39 -14.31 6.90
N GLN A 226 -1.36 -13.95 6.14
CA GLN A 226 -0.04 -14.58 6.27
C GLN A 226 0.59 -14.29 7.63
N GLU A 227 1.34 -15.27 8.16
CA GLU A 227 2.07 -15.14 9.42
C GLU A 227 3.12 -14.01 9.42
N ASP A 228 3.60 -13.63 8.25
CA ASP A 228 4.55 -12.54 8.08
C ASP A 228 3.89 -11.16 8.14
N CYS A 229 2.56 -11.06 8.12
CA CYS A 229 1.80 -9.83 8.32
C CYS A 229 1.57 -9.57 9.81
N ARG A 230 2.09 -8.45 10.32
CA ARG A 230 2.00 -8.06 11.73
C ARG A 230 1.34 -6.71 11.87
N TYR A 231 0.45 -6.59 12.86
CA TYR A 231 -0.14 -5.29 13.18
C TYR A 231 0.92 -4.23 13.45
N PHE A 232 0.69 -3.06 12.88
CA PHE A 232 1.36 -1.82 13.26
C PHE A 232 0.77 -1.32 14.59
N HIS A 233 1.30 -0.27 15.18
CA HIS A 233 0.87 0.25 16.47
C HIS A 233 -0.60 0.70 16.49
N ASN A 234 -1.52 -0.15 16.92
CA ASN A 234 -2.95 0.14 17.06
C ASN A 234 -3.35 0.37 18.54
N SER A 235 -2.54 1.09 19.30
CA SER A 235 -2.77 1.32 20.73
C SER A 235 -3.49 2.63 20.99
N LYS A 236 -4.64 2.58 21.70
CA LYS A 236 -5.36 3.79 22.17
C LYS A 236 -4.47 4.74 23.00
N LYS A 237 -3.43 4.25 23.67
CA LYS A 237 -2.46 5.09 24.41
C LYS A 237 -1.63 6.00 23.49
N LEU A 238 -1.48 5.65 22.23
CA LEU A 238 -0.80 6.49 21.24
C LEU A 238 -1.66 7.70 20.86
N ALA A 239 -2.97 7.50 20.69
CA ALA A 239 -3.92 8.57 20.39
C ALA A 239 -3.89 9.70 21.43
N ASP A 240 -3.62 9.37 22.70
CA ASP A 240 -3.58 10.36 23.79
C ASP A 240 -2.35 11.26 23.81
N ARG A 241 -1.32 10.95 23.03
CA ARG A 241 -0.12 11.79 22.95
C ARG A 241 -0.44 13.13 22.27
N GLN A 242 0.04 14.23 22.85
CA GLN A 242 -0.19 15.57 22.33
C GLN A 242 0.29 15.75 20.88
N SER A 243 1.43 15.11 20.53
CA SER A 243 1.94 15.14 19.14
C SER A 243 1.01 14.42 18.16
N VAL A 244 0.36 13.34 18.58
CA VAL A 244 -0.57 12.57 17.77
C VAL A 244 -1.87 13.35 17.58
N LYS A 245 -2.43 13.92 18.66
CA LYS A 245 -3.62 14.78 18.59
C LYS A 245 -3.41 15.96 17.63
N LYS A 246 -2.25 16.62 17.72
CA LYS A 246 -1.89 17.71 16.81
C LYS A 246 -1.79 17.21 15.35
N ALA A 247 -1.18 16.06 15.13
CA ALA A 247 -1.04 15.48 13.79
C ALA A 247 -2.41 15.13 13.18
N VAL A 248 -3.33 14.56 13.96
CA VAL A 248 -4.71 14.27 13.50
C VAL A 248 -5.44 15.55 13.11
N LEU A 249 -5.36 16.62 13.91
CA LEU A 249 -5.95 17.90 13.55
C LEU A 249 -5.37 18.47 12.24
N GLU A 250 -4.05 18.40 12.07
CA GLU A 250 -3.39 18.83 10.82
C GLU A 250 -3.86 18.02 9.60
N LEU A 251 -4.06 16.69 9.76
CA LEU A 251 -4.61 15.85 8.70
C LEU A 251 -6.04 16.23 8.33
N GLN A 252 -6.89 16.46 9.34
CA GLN A 252 -8.29 16.84 9.15
C GLN A 252 -8.41 18.19 8.47
N GLU A 253 -7.65 19.20 8.91
CA GLU A 253 -7.63 20.54 8.31
C GLU A 253 -7.13 20.50 6.86
N GLY A 254 -6.01 19.81 6.61
CA GLY A 254 -5.44 19.69 5.26
C GLY A 254 -6.35 18.95 4.29
N TYR A 255 -6.98 17.86 4.76
CA TYR A 255 -7.95 17.14 3.96
C TYR A 255 -9.22 17.95 3.69
N GLN A 256 -9.78 18.65 4.69
CA GLN A 256 -10.96 19.48 4.52
C GLN A 256 -10.72 20.60 3.49
N GLN A 257 -9.56 21.25 3.53
CA GLN A 257 -9.20 22.24 2.53
C GLN A 257 -9.14 21.64 1.12
N TYR A 258 -8.48 20.49 0.97
CA TYR A 258 -8.40 19.79 -0.32
C TYR A 258 -9.78 19.35 -0.83
N PHE A 259 -10.64 18.88 0.08
CA PHE A 259 -12.01 18.51 -0.23
C PHE A 259 -12.82 19.71 -0.75
N ASP A 260 -12.76 20.86 -0.07
CA ASP A 260 -13.49 22.07 -0.46
C ASP A 260 -13.03 22.60 -1.83
N ASP A 261 -11.72 22.54 -2.10
CA ASP A 261 -11.13 22.95 -3.38
C ASP A 261 -11.49 22.03 -4.55
N ASN A 262 -11.83 20.75 -4.28
CA ASN A 262 -12.12 19.74 -5.29
C ASN A 262 -13.50 19.08 -5.14
N LYS A 263 -14.41 19.70 -4.41
CA LYS A 263 -15.68 19.14 -3.96
C LYS A 263 -16.52 18.53 -5.09
N GLU A 264 -16.65 19.25 -6.19
CA GLU A 264 -17.46 18.81 -7.35
C GLU A 264 -16.96 17.44 -7.85
N ARG A 265 -15.65 17.28 -8.05
CA ARG A 265 -15.06 16.03 -8.53
C ARG A 265 -15.04 14.94 -7.45
N LEU A 266 -14.76 15.30 -6.19
CA LEU A 266 -14.70 14.31 -5.11
C LEU A 266 -16.06 13.74 -4.73
N CYS A 267 -17.14 14.50 -4.87
CA CYS A 267 -18.51 14.04 -4.63
C CYS A 267 -19.16 13.34 -5.82
N ASP A 268 -18.54 13.40 -7.00
CA ASP A 268 -19.03 12.72 -8.18
C ASP A 268 -18.84 11.19 -8.03
N THR A 269 -19.94 10.46 -8.03
CA THR A 269 -19.97 8.99 -7.93
C THR A 269 -20.22 8.33 -9.28
N ASP A 270 -20.43 9.13 -10.33
CA ASP A 270 -20.63 8.61 -11.68
C ASP A 270 -19.29 8.44 -12.39
N TYR A 271 -18.95 7.19 -12.65
CA TYR A 271 -17.77 6.81 -13.42
C TYR A 271 -18.14 6.43 -14.87
N ALA A 272 -19.37 6.75 -15.32
CA ALA A 272 -19.88 6.34 -16.63
C ALA A 272 -19.17 7.00 -17.80
N ASP A 273 -18.70 8.23 -17.62
CA ASP A 273 -18.10 9.05 -18.68
C ASP A 273 -16.59 8.77 -18.89
N GLU A 274 -16.01 7.83 -18.15
CA GLU A 274 -14.56 7.54 -18.19
C GLU A 274 -14.17 6.16 -18.81
N PRO A 275 -14.96 5.48 -19.65
CA PRO A 275 -14.60 4.16 -20.10
C PRO A 275 -13.55 4.19 -21.23
N ILE A 276 -12.48 3.42 -21.06
CA ILE A 276 -11.57 3.06 -22.18
C ILE A 276 -11.93 1.70 -22.77
N THR A 277 -12.58 0.83 -21.98
CA THR A 277 -12.94 -0.51 -22.42
C THR A 277 -14.43 -0.63 -22.69
N ASP A 278 -14.76 -1.21 -23.84
CA ASP A 278 -16.11 -1.69 -24.10
C ASP A 278 -16.46 -2.77 -23.05
N ARG A 279 -17.72 -2.80 -22.60
CA ARG A 279 -18.26 -3.81 -21.66
C ARG A 279 -18.08 -5.26 -22.11
N SER A 280 -17.72 -5.46 -23.37
CA SER A 280 -17.40 -6.78 -23.93
C SER A 280 -16.02 -7.32 -23.58
N SER A 281 -15.13 -6.51 -23.00
CA SER A 281 -13.76 -6.90 -22.68
C SER A 281 -13.65 -7.41 -21.24
N SER A 282 -13.11 -8.61 -21.04
CA SER A 282 -12.84 -9.13 -19.68
C SER A 282 -11.54 -8.58 -19.13
N ILE A 283 -11.59 -8.07 -17.91
CA ILE A 283 -10.41 -7.66 -17.15
C ILE A 283 -10.03 -8.79 -16.20
N ARG A 284 -8.76 -9.15 -16.17
CA ARG A 284 -8.21 -10.15 -15.23
C ARG A 284 -6.92 -9.67 -14.64
N ILE A 285 -6.75 -9.97 -13.38
CA ILE A 285 -5.53 -9.68 -12.65
C ILE A 285 -4.75 -10.99 -12.54
N LEU A 286 -3.49 -10.95 -12.99
CA LEU A 286 -2.56 -12.05 -12.87
C LEU A 286 -1.72 -11.81 -11.61
N PHE A 287 -1.86 -12.69 -10.64
CA PHE A 287 -1.01 -12.68 -9.45
C PHE A 287 0.07 -13.76 -9.58
N PRO A 288 1.33 -13.45 -9.23
CA PRO A 288 2.30 -14.51 -9.02
C PRO A 288 1.89 -15.29 -7.76
N TRP A 289 1.57 -16.56 -7.93
CA TRP A 289 1.33 -17.46 -6.79
C TRP A 289 2.65 -17.70 -6.09
N TYR A 290 2.74 -17.32 -4.84
CA TYR A 290 3.82 -17.72 -3.96
C TYR A 290 3.37 -19.01 -3.26
N GLU A 291 3.93 -20.14 -3.67
CA GLU A 291 3.93 -21.38 -2.90
C GLU A 291 5.02 -21.37 -1.82
#